data_08d8c9adbffc0e5413c06dfc895a1ceb
#
_entry.id   08d8c9adbffc0e5413c06dfc895a1ceb
#
_cell.length_a   1.000
_cell.length_b   1.000
_cell.length_c   1.000
_cell.angle_alpha   90.00
_cell.angle_beta   90.00
_cell.angle_gamma   90.00
#
_symmetry.space_group_name_H-M   'P 1'
#
loop_
_entity.id
_entity.type
_entity.pdbx_description
1 polymer ?
#
loop_
_entity_poly.entity_id
_entity_poly.type
_entity_poly.pdbx_seq_one_letter_code
_entity_poly.pdbx_strand_id
1 'polypeptide(L)'
;MGSEMCIRDSAHREGYPEIGLYYEKAAWEEAEHAAKFAELLGEVVTDSTKKNLEMRVEAENGATAGKTDLAKRAKAANLDAIHDTVHEMARDEARHGKAFEGLLKRYFG
;
A
#
# COMPACT_ATOMS: atom_id res chain seq x y z
N MET A 1 -5.29 -2.60 11.31
CA MET A 1 -5.41 -1.54 10.26
C MET A 1 -6.32 -1.93 9.12
N GLY A 2 -6.15 -3.11 8.55
CA GLY A 2 -7.00 -3.59 7.47
C GLY A 2 -8.45 -3.76 7.84
N SER A 3 -8.76 -4.21 9.06
CA SER A 3 -10.13 -4.43 9.52
C SER A 3 -10.96 -3.16 9.58
N GLU A 4 -10.38 -2.03 10.00
CA GLU A 4 -11.08 -0.75 10.06
C GLU A 4 -11.51 -0.29 8.66
N MET A 5 -10.68 -0.50 7.65
CA MET A 5 -11.04 -0.15 6.28
C MET A 5 -12.15 -1.05 5.74
N CYS A 6 -12.14 -2.34 6.07
CA CYS A 6 -13.23 -3.26 5.70
C CYS A 6 -14.54 -2.86 6.35
N ILE A 7 -14.53 -2.47 7.62
CA ILE A 7 -15.73 -2.04 8.35
C ILE A 7 -16.23 -0.72 7.79
N ARG A 8 -15.33 0.21 7.44
CA ARG A 8 -15.68 1.44 6.75
C ARG A 8 -16.45 1.15 5.46
N ASP A 9 -15.91 0.27 4.63
CA ASP A 9 -16.51 -0.06 3.35
C ASP A 9 -17.88 -0.72 3.52
N SER A 10 -18.00 -1.64 4.47
CA SER A 10 -19.27 -2.30 4.81
C SER A 10 -20.32 -1.30 5.29
N ALA A 11 -19.92 -0.37 6.15
CA ALA A 11 -20.82 0.66 6.67
C ALA A 11 -21.36 1.55 5.53
N HIS A 12 -20.49 1.95 4.60
CA HIS A 12 -20.93 2.74 3.44
C HIS A 12 -21.87 1.95 2.54
N ARG A 13 -21.58 0.68 2.28
CA ARG A 13 -22.47 -0.16 1.47
C ARG A 13 -23.85 -0.35 2.09
N GLU A 14 -23.94 -0.40 3.41
CA GLU A 14 -25.20 -0.53 4.13
C GLU A 14 -25.94 0.79 4.34
N GLY A 15 -25.32 1.91 3.97
CA GLY A 15 -25.96 3.22 4.08
C GLY A 15 -25.75 3.94 5.41
N TYR A 16 -24.66 3.67 6.10
CA TYR A 16 -24.28 4.31 7.36
C TYR A 16 -23.01 5.17 7.19
N PRO A 17 -23.10 6.32 6.50
CA PRO A 17 -21.92 7.11 6.18
C PRO A 17 -21.21 7.68 7.41
N GLU A 18 -21.92 8.04 8.45
CA GLU A 18 -21.31 8.54 9.69
C GLU A 18 -20.43 7.50 10.35
N ILE A 19 -20.89 6.26 10.39
CA ILE A 19 -20.13 5.14 10.93
C ILE A 19 -18.90 4.87 10.05
N GLY A 20 -19.08 4.89 8.74
CA GLY A 20 -17.99 4.71 7.78
C GLY A 20 -16.90 5.75 7.93
N LEU A 21 -17.27 7.02 8.09
CA LEU A 21 -16.31 8.11 8.27
C LEU A 21 -15.53 8.00 9.57
N TYR A 22 -16.17 7.56 10.64
CA TYR A 22 -15.46 7.34 11.91
C TYR A 22 -14.44 6.21 11.79
N TYR A 23 -14.80 5.11 11.16
CA TYR A 23 -13.85 4.01 10.93
C TYR A 23 -12.69 4.40 10.02
N GLU A 24 -12.92 5.27 9.06
CA GLU A 24 -11.85 5.80 8.22
C GLU A 24 -10.86 6.60 9.06
N LYS A 25 -11.35 7.47 9.95
CA LYS A 25 -10.51 8.22 10.86
C LYS A 25 -9.73 7.30 11.79
N ALA A 26 -10.41 6.29 12.36
CA ALA A 26 -9.77 5.31 13.24
C ALA A 26 -8.68 4.53 12.50
N ALA A 27 -8.88 4.17 11.23
CA ALA A 27 -7.89 3.49 10.43
C ALA A 27 -6.62 4.31 10.25
N TRP A 28 -6.75 5.61 10.01
CA TRP A 28 -5.60 6.50 9.90
C TRP A 28 -4.85 6.64 11.23
N GLU A 29 -5.57 6.74 12.34
CA GLU A 29 -4.96 6.79 13.67
C GLU A 29 -4.19 5.51 13.99
N GLU A 30 -4.77 4.35 13.66
CA GLU A 30 -4.09 3.06 13.85
C GLU A 30 -2.85 2.94 12.97
N ALA A 31 -2.90 3.48 11.75
CA ALA A 31 -1.72 3.51 10.88
C ALA A 31 -0.59 4.35 11.50
N GLU A 32 -0.92 5.46 12.13
CA GLU A 32 0.07 6.28 12.83
C GLU A 32 0.66 5.56 14.05
N HIS A 33 -0.15 4.82 14.79
CA HIS A 33 0.35 3.99 15.90
C HIS A 33 1.34 2.94 15.39
N ALA A 34 0.99 2.25 14.32
CA ALA A 34 1.86 1.24 13.72
C ALA A 34 3.18 1.85 13.24
N ALA A 35 3.12 3.04 12.62
CA ALA A 35 4.30 3.75 12.16
C ALA A 35 5.24 4.11 13.33
N LYS A 36 4.67 4.59 14.43
CA LYS A 36 5.45 4.95 15.62
C LYS A 36 6.14 3.73 16.24
N PHE A 37 5.43 2.62 16.36
CA PHE A 37 6.03 1.38 16.85
C PHE A 37 7.15 0.89 15.93
N ALA A 38 6.93 0.89 14.63
CA ALA A 38 7.94 0.46 13.66
C ALA A 38 9.20 1.33 13.75
N GLU A 39 9.03 2.65 13.90
CA GLU A 39 10.15 3.57 14.06
C GLU A 39 10.90 3.35 15.37
N LEU A 40 10.19 3.16 16.47
CA LEU A 40 10.80 2.86 17.78
C LEU A 40 11.60 1.56 17.76
N LEU A 41 11.13 0.57 17.01
CA LEU A 41 11.84 -0.70 16.85
C LEU A 41 12.99 -0.64 15.84
N GLY A 42 13.08 0.44 15.07
CA GLY A 42 14.14 0.61 14.07
C GLY A 42 14.01 -0.32 12.88
N GLU A 43 12.82 -0.85 12.61
CA GLU A 43 12.62 -1.87 11.57
C GLU A 43 12.42 -1.33 10.16
N VAL A 44 11.94 -0.10 10.03
CA VAL A 44 11.43 0.39 8.74
C VAL A 44 12.17 1.61 8.22
N VAL A 45 12.78 2.42 9.09
CA VAL A 45 13.40 3.68 8.70
C VAL A 45 14.87 3.72 9.06
N THR A 46 15.65 4.40 8.22
CA THR A 46 17.03 4.78 8.54
C THR A 46 17.07 6.29 8.79
N ASP A 47 18.22 6.80 9.24
CA ASP A 47 18.41 8.24 9.44
C ASP A 47 18.62 9.00 8.12
N SER A 48 18.67 8.28 7.00
CA SER A 48 18.91 8.85 5.67
C SER A 48 17.66 8.77 4.80
N THR A 49 17.11 9.93 4.45
CA THR A 49 15.98 10.00 3.51
C THR A 49 16.34 9.40 2.15
N LYS A 50 17.57 9.62 1.69
CA LYS A 50 18.05 9.00 0.45
C LYS A 50 17.96 7.49 0.52
N LYS A 51 18.48 6.90 1.58
CA LYS A 51 18.48 5.45 1.77
C LYS A 51 17.07 4.92 1.91
N ASN A 52 16.20 5.63 2.61
CA ASN A 52 14.79 5.26 2.74
C ASN A 52 14.08 5.24 1.40
N LEU A 53 14.36 6.22 0.53
CA LEU A 53 13.80 6.25 -0.83
C LEU A 53 14.33 5.09 -1.68
N GLU A 54 15.63 4.79 -1.60
CA GLU A 54 16.21 3.65 -2.34
C GLU A 54 15.53 2.34 -1.94
N MET A 55 15.33 2.12 -0.65
CA MET A 55 14.66 0.93 -0.12
C MET A 55 13.20 0.86 -0.60
N ARG A 56 12.52 2.00 -0.64
CA ARG A 56 11.13 2.06 -1.10
C ARG A 56 10.98 1.77 -2.58
N VAL A 57 11.87 2.30 -3.41
CA VAL A 57 11.89 2.01 -4.85
C VAL A 57 12.03 0.50 -5.08
N GLU A 58 12.97 -0.12 -4.40
CA GLU A 58 13.20 -1.55 -4.53
C GLU A 58 12.00 -2.36 -4.05
N ALA A 59 11.39 -1.99 -2.92
CA ALA A 59 10.22 -2.66 -2.38
C ALA A 59 9.02 -2.55 -3.32
N GLU A 60 8.77 -1.38 -3.90
CA GLU A 60 7.66 -1.19 -4.84
C GLU A 60 7.88 -1.96 -6.14
N ASN A 61 9.11 -2.01 -6.64
CA ASN A 61 9.44 -2.79 -7.83
C ASN A 61 9.24 -4.29 -7.59
N GLY A 62 9.66 -4.78 -6.42
CA GLY A 62 9.45 -6.17 -6.03
C GLY A 62 7.98 -6.51 -5.89
N ALA A 63 7.20 -5.64 -5.25
CA ALA A 63 5.77 -5.81 -5.08
C ALA A 63 5.04 -5.79 -6.44
N THR A 64 5.45 -4.92 -7.35
CA THR A 64 4.90 -4.87 -8.72
C THR A 64 5.12 -6.20 -9.44
N ALA A 65 6.34 -6.72 -9.40
CA ALA A 65 6.67 -7.99 -10.05
C ALA A 65 5.89 -9.16 -9.44
N GLY A 66 5.81 -9.22 -8.11
CA GLY A 66 5.09 -10.28 -7.41
C GLY A 66 3.60 -10.27 -7.70
N LYS A 67 2.98 -9.10 -7.68
CA LYS A 67 1.55 -8.98 -7.97
C LYS A 67 1.23 -9.20 -9.46
N THR A 68 2.13 -8.81 -10.35
CA THR A 68 1.96 -9.10 -11.78
C THR A 68 1.95 -10.61 -12.02
N ASP A 69 2.85 -11.34 -11.38
CA ASP A 69 2.87 -12.80 -11.47
C ASP A 69 1.59 -13.42 -10.86
N LEU A 70 1.18 -12.94 -9.69
CA LEU A 70 -0.04 -13.41 -9.04
C LEU A 70 -1.27 -13.18 -9.92
N ALA A 71 -1.36 -12.02 -10.57
CA ALA A 71 -2.46 -11.70 -11.48
C ALA A 71 -2.50 -12.69 -12.66
N LYS A 72 -1.35 -13.04 -13.23
CA LYS A 72 -1.27 -14.03 -14.31
C LYS A 72 -1.76 -15.39 -13.85
N ARG A 73 -1.36 -15.82 -12.66
CA ARG A 73 -1.81 -17.10 -12.10
C ARG A 73 -3.31 -17.11 -11.80
N ALA A 74 -3.86 -15.99 -11.32
CA ALA A 74 -5.29 -15.84 -11.09
C ALA A 74 -6.06 -15.94 -12.41
N LYS A 75 -5.58 -15.31 -13.46
CA LYS A 75 -6.19 -15.39 -14.79
C LYS A 75 -6.18 -16.80 -15.33
N ALA A 76 -5.07 -17.51 -15.20
CA ALA A 76 -4.96 -18.89 -15.63
C ALA A 76 -5.92 -19.82 -14.87
N ALA A 77 -6.24 -19.48 -13.63
CA ALA A 77 -7.20 -20.24 -12.80
C ALA A 77 -8.65 -19.76 -12.97
N ASN A 78 -8.92 -18.85 -13.90
CA ASN A 78 -10.25 -18.25 -14.15
C ASN A 78 -10.83 -17.48 -12.95
N LEU A 79 -9.96 -16.87 -12.15
CA LEU A 79 -10.34 -16.05 -11.00
C LEU A 79 -10.30 -14.58 -11.42
N ASP A 80 -11.28 -14.17 -12.25
CA ASP A 80 -11.26 -12.86 -12.91
C ASP A 80 -11.31 -11.68 -11.92
N ALA A 81 -12.13 -11.76 -10.89
CA ALA A 81 -12.21 -10.69 -9.89
C ALA A 81 -10.90 -10.52 -9.12
N ILE A 82 -10.23 -11.61 -8.80
CA ILE A 82 -8.92 -11.59 -8.15
C ILE A 82 -7.86 -11.04 -9.11
N HIS A 83 -7.88 -11.49 -10.36
CA HIS A 83 -6.99 -10.97 -11.40
C HIS A 83 -7.10 -9.45 -11.51
N ASP A 84 -8.32 -8.94 -11.65
CA ASP A 84 -8.55 -7.52 -11.87
C ASP A 84 -8.09 -6.68 -10.68
N THR A 85 -8.37 -7.13 -9.47
CA THR A 85 -7.97 -6.45 -8.24
C THR A 85 -6.45 -6.42 -8.08
N VAL A 86 -5.80 -7.57 -8.23
CA VAL A 86 -4.35 -7.67 -8.05
C VAL A 86 -3.59 -6.96 -9.18
N HIS A 87 -4.11 -7.02 -10.40
CA HIS A 87 -3.54 -6.30 -11.54
C HIS A 87 -3.56 -4.78 -11.29
N GLU A 88 -4.67 -4.26 -10.77
CA GLU A 88 -4.78 -2.84 -10.42
C GLU A 88 -3.80 -2.45 -9.31
N MET A 89 -3.63 -3.28 -8.30
CA MET A 89 -2.65 -3.06 -7.24
C MET A 89 -1.22 -3.03 -7.79
N ALA A 90 -0.90 -3.92 -8.72
CA ALA A 90 0.41 -3.94 -9.37
C ALA A 90 0.69 -2.63 -10.13
N ARG A 91 -0.33 -2.09 -10.79
CA ARG A 91 -0.22 -0.79 -11.48
C ARG A 91 0.01 0.35 -10.50
N ASP A 92 -0.68 0.35 -9.37
CA ASP A 92 -0.49 1.36 -8.31
C ASP A 92 0.95 1.32 -7.78
N GLU A 93 1.46 0.14 -7.50
CA GLU A 93 2.82 -0.03 -6.99
C GLU A 93 3.88 0.35 -8.01
N ALA A 94 3.65 0.10 -9.29
CA ALA A 94 4.52 0.56 -10.36
C ALA A 94 4.57 2.09 -10.41
N ARG A 95 3.43 2.74 -10.24
CA ARG A 95 3.34 4.20 -10.18
C ARG A 95 4.04 4.76 -8.94
N HIS A 96 3.87 4.13 -7.79
CA HIS A 96 4.57 4.51 -6.56
C HIS A 96 6.08 4.37 -6.73
N GLY A 97 6.55 3.28 -7.32
CA GLY A 97 7.96 3.06 -7.57
C GLY A 97 8.57 4.14 -8.45
N LYS A 98 7.89 4.52 -9.52
CA LYS A 98 8.34 5.59 -10.40
C LYS A 98 8.36 6.95 -9.70
N ALA A 99 7.36 7.24 -8.87
CA ALA A 99 7.31 8.47 -8.11
C ALA A 99 8.48 8.58 -7.13
N PHE A 100 8.74 7.53 -6.37
CA PHE A 100 9.87 7.48 -5.44
C PHE A 100 11.21 7.57 -6.14
N GLU A 101 11.36 6.88 -7.28
CA GLU A 101 12.56 6.96 -8.10
C GLU A 101 12.81 8.38 -8.62
N GLY A 102 11.75 9.04 -9.09
CA GLY A 102 11.83 10.43 -9.54
C GLY A 102 12.26 11.38 -8.43
N LEU A 103 11.73 11.21 -7.22
CA LEU A 103 12.12 12.01 -6.06
C LEU A 103 13.58 11.75 -5.67
N LEU A 104 13.98 10.50 -5.68
CA LEU A 104 15.36 10.10 -5.38
C LEU A 104 16.33 10.78 -6.34
N LYS A 105 16.05 10.72 -7.63
CA LYS A 105 16.86 11.33 -8.67
C LYS A 105 16.90 12.86 -8.54
N ARG A 106 15.75 13.46 -8.28
CA ARG A 106 15.63 14.93 -8.18
C ARG A 106 16.43 15.51 -7.02
N TYR A 107 16.40 14.89 -5.86
CA TYR A 107 16.99 15.44 -4.65
C TYR A 107 18.37 14.87 -4.32
N PHE A 108 18.71 13.68 -4.76
CA PHE A 108 19.93 12.98 -4.38
C PHE A 108 20.74 12.43 -5.55
N GLY A 109 20.23 12.56 -6.73
CA GLY A 109 20.90 12.10 -7.93
C GLY A 109 21.61 13.18 -8.69
#